data_23fb7801cef4d91c1cac9bcbc71cda23
#
_entry.id   23fb7801cef4d91c1cac9bcbc71cda23
#
_cell.length_a   1.000
_cell.length_b   1.000
_cell.length_c   1.000
_cell.angle_alpha   90.00
_cell.angle_beta   90.00
_cell.angle_gamma   90.00
#
_symmetry.space_group_name_H-M   'P 1'
#
loop_
_entity.id
_entity.type
_entity.pdbx_description
1 polymer ?
#
loop_
_entity_poly.entity_id
_entity_poly.type
_entity_poly.pdbx_seq_one_letter_code
_entity_poly.pdbx_strand_id
1 'polypeptide(L)'
;ALQSIIESYQRYEIDSKIKITSYANQKITERLKDLVVQMDVAQKKLSNYKKENNLVDTGNVKQLKIKEIESISARIIDAKLSYQRQQNDLLSIKVAEGDVDALLAIDDLRSREEISNIKNTLNANESNMQSLLLIYTDKHPKIIQAKEQNDSLKTQLDKILDENIQQKAFQLSNINNFINLSEEELQKVTDELRILEEKESGMLKFSRE
;
A
#
# COMPACT_ATOMS: atom_id res chain seq x y z
N ALA A 1 -58.64 -49.78 -59.45
CA ALA A 1 -58.21 -50.60 -58.31
C ALA A 1 -56.79 -50.20 -57.79
N LEU A 2 -55.75 -50.16 -58.63
CA LEU A 2 -54.36 -49.83 -58.20
C LEU A 2 -54.22 -48.38 -57.71
N GLN A 3 -54.91 -47.47 -58.38
CA GLN A 3 -54.83 -46.01 -58.05
C GLN A 3 -55.45 -45.72 -56.70
N SER A 4 -56.53 -46.39 -56.33
CA SER A 4 -57.20 -46.25 -55.01
C SER A 4 -56.33 -46.79 -53.86
N ILE A 5 -55.52 -47.83 -54.13
CA ILE A 5 -54.59 -48.36 -53.11
C ILE A 5 -53.43 -47.39 -52.89
N ILE A 6 -52.89 -46.82 -53.98
CA ILE A 6 -51.81 -45.79 -53.89
C ILE A 6 -52.30 -44.56 -53.10
N GLU A 7 -53.47 -44.08 -53.41
CA GLU A 7 -54.05 -42.93 -52.68
C GLU A 7 -54.30 -43.21 -51.18
N SER A 8 -54.75 -44.43 -50.86
CA SER A 8 -54.93 -44.88 -49.50
C SER A 8 -53.59 -44.96 -48.73
N TYR A 9 -52.55 -45.45 -49.39
CA TYR A 9 -51.20 -45.54 -48.80
C TYR A 9 -50.58 -44.18 -48.59
N GLN A 10 -50.72 -43.28 -49.55
CA GLN A 10 -50.24 -41.87 -49.42
C GLN A 10 -50.96 -41.15 -48.30
N ARG A 11 -52.28 -41.32 -48.16
CA ARG A 11 -53.01 -40.72 -47.01
C ARG A 11 -52.54 -41.29 -45.67
N TYR A 12 -52.36 -42.61 -45.59
CA TYR A 12 -51.84 -43.25 -44.38
C TYR A 12 -50.42 -42.73 -43.99
N GLU A 13 -49.55 -42.57 -44.98
CA GLU A 13 -48.19 -42.04 -44.75
C GLU A 13 -48.22 -40.57 -44.30
N ILE A 14 -49.07 -39.75 -44.90
CA ILE A 14 -49.24 -38.34 -44.51
C ILE A 14 -49.84 -38.24 -43.08
N ASP A 15 -50.88 -39.02 -42.80
CA ASP A 15 -51.48 -39.01 -41.44
C ASP A 15 -50.52 -39.48 -40.33
N SER A 16 -49.71 -40.52 -40.69
CA SER A 16 -48.69 -41.04 -39.81
C SER A 16 -47.59 -39.95 -39.51
N LYS A 17 -47.13 -39.27 -40.58
CA LYS A 17 -46.15 -38.16 -40.44
C LYS A 17 -46.72 -36.95 -39.59
N ILE A 18 -48.00 -36.64 -39.87
CA ILE A 18 -48.70 -35.57 -39.07
C ILE A 18 -48.77 -35.97 -37.61
N LYS A 19 -49.17 -37.22 -37.28
CA LYS A 19 -49.26 -37.69 -35.88
C LYS A 19 -47.88 -37.69 -35.20
N ILE A 20 -46.82 -38.15 -35.85
CA ILE A 20 -45.46 -38.15 -35.32
C ILE A 20 -44.98 -36.70 -35.09
N THR A 21 -45.19 -35.81 -36.06
CA THR A 21 -44.80 -34.40 -35.95
C THR A 21 -45.58 -33.70 -34.84
N SER A 22 -46.89 -33.95 -34.72
CA SER A 22 -47.75 -33.39 -33.64
C SER A 22 -47.29 -33.87 -32.25
N TYR A 23 -46.99 -35.17 -32.11
CA TYR A 23 -46.45 -35.73 -30.87
C TYR A 23 -45.07 -35.14 -30.52
N ALA A 24 -44.17 -35.04 -31.50
CA ALA A 24 -42.87 -34.42 -31.30
C ALA A 24 -42.99 -32.94 -30.86
N ASN A 25 -43.85 -32.17 -31.51
CA ASN A 25 -44.11 -30.78 -31.15
C ASN A 25 -44.70 -30.64 -29.73
N GLN A 26 -45.62 -31.55 -29.35
CA GLN A 26 -46.16 -31.58 -27.99
C GLN A 26 -45.04 -31.83 -26.96
N LYS A 27 -44.20 -32.85 -27.23
CA LYS A 27 -43.06 -33.19 -26.35
C LYS A 27 -42.03 -32.06 -26.24
N ILE A 28 -41.72 -31.38 -27.34
CA ILE A 28 -40.85 -30.21 -27.36
C ILE A 28 -41.46 -29.06 -26.53
N THR A 29 -42.77 -28.82 -26.68
CA THR A 29 -43.49 -27.77 -25.93
C THR A 29 -43.50 -28.06 -24.42
N GLU A 30 -43.75 -29.33 -24.05
CA GLU A 30 -43.67 -29.77 -22.64
C GLU A 30 -42.25 -29.52 -22.07
N ARG A 31 -41.21 -29.95 -22.82
CA ARG A 31 -39.83 -29.79 -22.43
C ARG A 31 -39.40 -28.30 -22.32
N LEU A 32 -39.87 -27.46 -23.22
CA LEU A 32 -39.65 -26.02 -23.17
C LEU A 32 -40.25 -25.38 -21.91
N LYS A 33 -41.48 -25.79 -21.56
CA LYS A 33 -42.12 -25.32 -20.31
C LYS A 33 -41.35 -25.72 -19.08
N ASP A 34 -40.87 -26.97 -19.01
CA ASP A 34 -40.04 -27.46 -17.90
C ASP A 34 -38.72 -26.67 -17.79
N LEU A 35 -38.06 -26.42 -18.92
CA LEU A 35 -36.83 -25.65 -18.99
C LEU A 35 -37.03 -24.20 -18.55
N VAL A 36 -38.13 -23.54 -18.93
CA VAL A 36 -38.47 -22.18 -18.51
C VAL A 36 -38.68 -22.12 -17.00
N VAL A 37 -39.36 -23.11 -16.41
CA VAL A 37 -39.56 -23.19 -14.95
C VAL A 37 -38.22 -23.40 -14.23
N GLN A 38 -37.37 -24.30 -14.72
CA GLN A 38 -36.04 -24.54 -14.16
C GLN A 38 -35.18 -23.27 -14.22
N MET A 39 -35.21 -22.55 -15.34
CA MET A 39 -34.50 -21.29 -15.52
C MET A 39 -34.99 -20.21 -14.53
N ASP A 40 -36.31 -20.06 -14.34
CA ASP A 40 -36.87 -19.10 -13.38
C ASP A 40 -36.47 -19.41 -11.92
N VAL A 41 -36.49 -20.71 -11.55
CA VAL A 41 -36.02 -21.17 -10.24
C VAL A 41 -34.53 -20.88 -10.03
N ALA A 42 -33.69 -21.18 -11.03
CA ALA A 42 -32.26 -20.92 -10.99
C ALA A 42 -31.96 -19.41 -10.89
N GLN A 43 -32.69 -18.60 -11.65
CA GLN A 43 -32.54 -17.14 -11.64
C GLN A 43 -32.96 -16.52 -10.28
N LYS A 44 -34.02 -17.04 -9.66
CA LYS A 44 -34.43 -16.65 -8.32
C LYS A 44 -33.40 -17.03 -7.26
N LYS A 45 -32.87 -18.24 -7.31
CA LYS A 45 -31.77 -18.69 -6.41
C LYS A 45 -30.56 -17.79 -6.55
N LEU A 46 -30.12 -17.48 -7.77
CA LEU A 46 -28.99 -16.59 -8.03
C LEU A 46 -29.25 -15.17 -7.51
N SER A 47 -30.46 -14.63 -7.73
CA SER A 47 -30.85 -13.30 -7.23
C SER A 47 -30.82 -13.23 -5.70
N ASN A 48 -31.35 -14.26 -5.02
CA ASN A 48 -31.33 -14.34 -3.57
C ASN A 48 -29.90 -14.45 -3.04
N TYR A 49 -29.07 -15.32 -3.64
CA TYR A 49 -27.65 -15.43 -3.26
C TYR A 49 -26.91 -14.11 -3.41
N LYS A 50 -27.13 -13.37 -4.52
CA LYS A 50 -26.56 -12.05 -4.73
C LYS A 50 -26.98 -11.05 -3.64
N LYS A 51 -28.25 -11.03 -3.25
CA LYS A 51 -28.77 -10.16 -2.21
C LYS A 51 -28.22 -10.51 -0.82
N GLU A 52 -28.24 -11.79 -0.45
CA GLU A 52 -27.76 -12.28 0.84
C GLU A 52 -26.25 -12.03 1.05
N ASN A 53 -25.48 -12.07 -0.02
CA ASN A 53 -24.03 -11.85 0.02
C ASN A 53 -23.58 -10.44 -0.39
N ASN A 54 -24.52 -9.51 -0.60
CA ASN A 54 -24.24 -8.14 -1.06
C ASN A 54 -23.42 -8.07 -2.37
N LEU A 55 -23.69 -8.98 -3.32
CA LEU A 55 -22.94 -9.11 -4.57
C LEU A 55 -23.56 -8.32 -5.75
N VAL A 56 -24.28 -7.23 -5.46
CA VAL A 56 -25.04 -6.49 -6.49
C VAL A 56 -24.13 -5.73 -7.47
N ASP A 57 -22.91 -5.33 -7.02
CA ASP A 57 -21.96 -4.56 -7.83
C ASP A 57 -20.49 -4.95 -7.55
N THR A 58 -20.21 -6.25 -7.64
CA THR A 58 -18.89 -6.80 -7.27
C THR A 58 -17.74 -6.27 -8.12
N GLY A 59 -17.98 -5.97 -9.40
CA GLY A 59 -16.94 -5.48 -10.31
C GLY A 59 -16.36 -4.14 -9.89
N ASN A 60 -17.23 -3.18 -9.59
CA ASN A 60 -16.82 -1.85 -9.15
C ASN A 60 -16.19 -1.90 -7.74
N VAL A 61 -16.79 -2.68 -6.83
CA VAL A 61 -16.25 -2.85 -5.47
C VAL A 61 -14.84 -3.45 -5.48
N LYS A 62 -14.59 -4.48 -6.31
CA LYS A 62 -13.25 -5.05 -6.49
C LYS A 62 -12.25 -4.01 -7.00
N GLN A 63 -12.61 -3.26 -8.03
CA GLN A 63 -11.73 -2.22 -8.57
C GLN A 63 -11.40 -1.16 -7.54
N LEU A 64 -12.36 -0.76 -6.72
CA LEU A 64 -12.12 0.18 -5.62
C LEU A 64 -11.16 -0.41 -4.59
N LYS A 65 -11.34 -1.68 -4.19
CA LYS A 65 -10.43 -2.35 -3.25
C LYS A 65 -9.02 -2.51 -3.81
N ILE A 66 -8.87 -2.82 -5.09
CA ILE A 66 -7.55 -2.89 -5.74
C ILE A 66 -6.85 -1.52 -5.71
N LYS A 67 -7.56 -0.44 -6.06
CA LYS A 67 -7.00 0.92 -5.98
C LYS A 67 -6.64 1.33 -4.55
N GLU A 68 -7.43 0.92 -3.58
CA GLU A 68 -7.15 1.15 -2.15
C GLU A 68 -5.85 0.42 -1.73
N ILE A 69 -5.69 -0.86 -2.12
CA ILE A 69 -4.47 -1.64 -1.91
C ILE A 69 -3.25 -0.97 -2.57
N GLU A 70 -3.36 -0.52 -3.82
CA GLU A 70 -2.30 0.18 -4.53
C GLU A 70 -1.91 1.48 -3.81
N SER A 71 -2.88 2.26 -3.37
CA SER A 71 -2.67 3.50 -2.63
C SER A 71 -1.99 3.28 -1.28
N ILE A 72 -2.43 2.28 -0.50
CA ILE A 72 -1.84 1.94 0.80
C ILE A 72 -0.41 1.43 0.58
N SER A 73 -0.19 0.56 -0.42
CA SER A 73 1.13 0.03 -0.75
C SER A 73 2.12 1.14 -1.13
N ALA A 74 1.70 2.11 -1.93
CA ALA A 74 2.52 3.27 -2.28
C ALA A 74 2.91 4.08 -1.03
N ARG A 75 1.95 4.36 -0.14
CA ARG A 75 2.22 5.06 1.13
C ARG A 75 3.21 4.31 2.03
N ILE A 76 3.12 2.98 2.10
CA ILE A 76 4.05 2.14 2.86
C ILE A 76 5.46 2.24 2.27
N ILE A 77 5.60 2.18 0.94
CA ILE A 77 6.89 2.30 0.26
C ILE A 77 7.53 3.65 0.55
N ASP A 78 6.78 4.75 0.41
CA ASP A 78 7.27 6.10 0.67
C ASP A 78 7.68 6.28 2.14
N ALA A 79 6.89 5.74 3.08
CA ALA A 79 7.22 5.76 4.49
C ALA A 79 8.49 4.96 4.81
N LYS A 80 8.66 3.77 4.21
CA LYS A 80 9.88 2.95 4.38
C LYS A 80 11.12 3.67 3.82
N LEU A 81 11.00 4.33 2.68
CA LEU A 81 12.10 5.13 2.12
C LEU A 81 12.45 6.31 3.02
N SER A 82 11.44 7.00 3.56
CA SER A 82 11.64 8.09 4.53
C SER A 82 12.31 7.58 5.81
N TYR A 83 11.87 6.44 6.33
CA TYR A 83 12.48 5.79 7.49
C TYR A 83 13.97 5.51 7.25
N GLN A 84 14.32 4.91 6.12
CA GLN A 84 15.71 4.60 5.77
C GLN A 84 16.58 5.85 5.66
N ARG A 85 16.08 6.93 5.04
CA ARG A 85 16.80 8.21 4.95
C ARG A 85 17.09 8.77 6.33
N GLN A 86 16.08 8.87 7.19
CA GLN A 86 16.26 9.41 8.55
C GLN A 86 17.15 8.53 9.42
N GLN A 87 17.08 7.20 9.23
CA GLN A 87 17.98 6.28 9.92
C GLN A 87 19.44 6.48 9.49
N ASN A 88 19.69 6.66 8.20
CA ASN A 88 21.02 6.95 7.69
C ASN A 88 21.55 8.30 8.21
N ASP A 89 20.72 9.34 8.24
CA ASP A 89 21.08 10.63 8.80
C ASP A 89 21.48 10.51 10.26
N LEU A 90 20.69 9.78 11.04
CA LEU A 90 20.97 9.56 12.47
C LEU A 90 22.28 8.80 12.68
N LEU A 91 22.56 7.79 11.84
CA LEU A 91 23.83 7.08 11.86
C LEU A 91 25.00 8.01 11.48
N SER A 92 24.83 8.86 10.47
CA SER A 92 25.84 9.84 10.04
C SER A 92 26.17 10.83 11.14
N ILE A 93 25.16 11.33 11.87
CA ILE A 93 25.33 12.21 13.03
C ILE A 93 26.16 11.52 14.12
N LYS A 94 25.84 10.27 14.44
CA LYS A 94 26.58 9.49 15.45
C LYS A 94 28.01 9.20 15.05
N VAL A 95 28.28 8.90 13.77
CA VAL A 95 29.62 8.61 13.25
C VAL A 95 30.49 9.85 13.19
N ALA A 96 29.88 11.03 12.99
CA ALA A 96 30.60 12.30 12.95
C ALA A 96 31.29 12.67 14.28
N GLU A 97 30.87 12.08 15.42
CA GLU A 97 31.50 12.21 16.76
C GLU A 97 31.88 13.66 17.13
N GLY A 98 31.09 14.65 16.74
CA GLY A 98 31.35 16.06 17.01
C GLY A 98 32.29 16.74 16.01
N ASP A 99 32.74 16.08 14.96
CA ASP A 99 33.42 16.72 13.83
C ASP A 99 32.44 17.64 13.09
N VAL A 100 32.64 18.95 13.27
CA VAL A 100 31.72 19.97 12.71
C VAL A 100 31.69 19.94 11.18
N ASP A 101 32.77 19.59 10.53
CA ASP A 101 32.84 19.50 9.06
C ASP A 101 32.07 18.29 8.54
N ALA A 102 32.18 17.15 9.20
CA ALA A 102 31.39 15.97 8.93
C ALA A 102 29.91 16.22 9.19
N LEU A 103 29.54 16.93 10.24
CA LEU A 103 28.17 17.31 10.56
C LEU A 103 27.53 18.23 9.51
N LEU A 104 28.29 19.23 9.03
CA LEU A 104 27.83 20.13 7.96
C LEU A 104 27.74 19.47 6.57
N ALA A 105 28.26 18.26 6.40
CA ALA A 105 28.05 17.46 5.20
C ALA A 105 26.64 16.82 5.18
N ILE A 106 25.96 16.74 6.34
CA ILE A 106 24.60 16.21 6.47
C ILE A 106 23.61 17.32 6.11
N ASP A 107 22.79 17.12 5.07
CA ASP A 107 21.90 18.16 4.52
C ASP A 107 20.98 18.81 5.58
N ASP A 108 20.47 18.02 6.51
CA ASP A 108 19.56 18.47 7.56
C ASP A 108 20.25 19.36 8.60
N LEU A 109 21.53 19.12 8.88
CA LEU A 109 22.34 19.93 9.80
C LEU A 109 23.00 21.12 9.10
N ARG A 110 23.29 21.00 7.80
CA ARG A 110 23.87 22.09 6.98
C ARG A 110 22.99 23.34 7.00
N SER A 111 21.69 23.17 7.01
CA SER A 111 20.72 24.29 7.02
C SER A 111 20.60 25.00 8.37
N ARG A 112 21.22 24.46 9.43
CA ARG A 112 21.19 25.08 10.76
C ARG A 112 22.27 26.13 10.90
N GLU A 113 21.86 27.38 10.88
CA GLU A 113 22.72 28.55 11.04
C GLU A 113 23.56 28.47 12.33
N GLU A 114 23.01 27.91 13.41
CA GLU A 114 23.65 27.72 14.70
C GLU A 114 24.93 26.90 14.62
N ILE A 115 24.92 25.76 13.89
CA ILE A 115 26.11 24.89 13.71
C ILE A 115 27.18 25.60 12.88
N SER A 116 26.74 26.30 11.82
CA SER A 116 27.67 27.11 11.00
C SER A 116 28.32 28.24 11.80
N ASN A 117 27.57 28.91 12.66
CA ASN A 117 28.08 29.98 13.55
C ASN A 117 29.06 29.42 14.58
N ILE A 118 28.78 28.26 15.18
CA ILE A 118 29.72 27.57 16.09
C ILE A 118 31.03 27.26 15.37
N LYS A 119 30.96 26.67 14.14
CA LYS A 119 32.15 26.41 13.34
C LYS A 119 32.98 27.64 13.08
N ASN A 120 32.35 28.73 12.63
CA ASN A 120 33.07 29.98 12.32
C ASN A 120 33.73 30.55 13.56
N THR A 121 33.06 30.49 14.73
CA THR A 121 33.60 30.96 15.99
C THR A 121 34.73 30.07 16.50
N LEU A 122 34.61 28.74 16.39
CA LEU A 122 35.70 27.79 16.70
C LEU A 122 36.94 28.07 15.88
N ASN A 123 36.81 28.22 14.57
CA ASN A 123 37.93 28.52 13.67
C ASN A 123 38.60 29.84 14.00
N ALA A 124 37.80 30.88 14.32
CA ALA A 124 38.33 32.17 14.72
C ALA A 124 39.10 32.10 16.08
N ASN A 125 38.55 31.35 17.02
CA ASN A 125 39.18 31.15 18.33
C ASN A 125 40.46 30.31 18.22
N GLU A 126 40.48 29.26 17.38
CA GLU A 126 41.67 28.46 17.14
C GLU A 126 42.79 29.28 16.49
N SER A 127 42.48 30.11 15.49
CA SER A 127 43.42 31.02 14.88
C SER A 127 43.98 32.02 15.86
N ASN A 128 43.13 32.60 16.70
CA ASN A 128 43.55 33.51 17.79
C ASN A 128 44.44 32.79 18.79
N MET A 129 44.07 31.58 19.20
CA MET A 129 44.84 30.80 20.18
C MET A 129 46.24 30.44 19.61
N GLN A 130 46.32 30.07 18.33
CA GLN A 130 47.63 29.83 17.64
C GLN A 130 48.51 31.08 17.68
N SER A 131 47.93 32.24 17.41
CA SER A 131 48.66 33.53 17.47
C SER A 131 49.15 33.87 18.88
N LEU A 132 48.31 33.58 19.88
CA LEU A 132 48.69 33.79 21.29
C LEU A 132 49.75 32.82 21.78
N LEU A 133 49.77 31.57 21.29
CA LEU A 133 50.82 30.57 21.63
C LEU A 133 52.21 30.92 21.08
N LEU A 134 52.30 31.80 20.10
CA LEU A 134 53.59 32.33 19.65
C LEU A 134 54.22 33.28 20.65
N ILE A 135 53.43 33.90 21.54
CA ILE A 135 53.87 34.95 22.46
C ILE A 135 53.79 34.48 23.91
N TYR A 136 52.82 33.64 24.23
CA TYR A 136 52.49 33.22 25.59
C TYR A 136 52.63 31.72 25.77
N THR A 137 52.88 31.29 27.01
CA THR A 137 52.84 29.86 27.38
C THR A 137 51.43 29.35 27.58
N ASP A 138 51.23 28.03 27.53
CA ASP A 138 49.94 27.35 27.72
C ASP A 138 49.20 27.73 29.01
N LYS A 139 49.93 28.18 30.03
CA LYS A 139 49.41 28.59 31.34
C LYS A 139 48.99 30.05 31.41
N HIS A 140 49.13 30.81 30.32
CA HIS A 140 48.79 32.22 30.32
C HIS A 140 47.27 32.41 30.36
N PRO A 141 46.72 33.36 31.17
CA PRO A 141 45.29 33.54 31.33
C PRO A 141 44.49 33.71 30.03
N LYS A 142 45.06 34.38 29.00
CA LYS A 142 44.42 34.55 27.70
C LYS A 142 44.27 33.22 26.94
N ILE A 143 45.22 32.29 27.11
CA ILE A 143 45.14 30.95 26.46
C ILE A 143 44.13 30.09 27.20
N ILE A 144 44.11 30.14 28.53
CA ILE A 144 43.11 29.46 29.36
C ILE A 144 41.70 29.93 28.97
N GLN A 145 41.49 31.24 28.87
CA GLN A 145 40.20 31.82 28.46
C GLN A 145 39.77 31.36 27.05
N ALA A 146 40.70 31.32 26.08
CA ALA A 146 40.37 30.82 24.72
C ALA A 146 40.02 29.34 24.72
N LYS A 147 40.68 28.51 25.53
CA LYS A 147 40.33 27.09 25.73
C LYS A 147 38.94 26.92 26.33
N GLU A 148 38.65 27.66 27.40
CA GLU A 148 37.32 27.64 28.04
C GLU A 148 36.20 28.05 27.08
N GLN A 149 36.45 29.05 26.23
CA GLN A 149 35.50 29.44 25.17
C GLN A 149 35.25 28.31 24.16
N ASN A 150 36.31 27.63 23.70
CA ASN A 150 36.19 26.52 22.80
C ASN A 150 35.44 25.33 23.43
N ASP A 151 35.70 25.01 24.69
CA ASP A 151 35.01 23.96 25.43
C ASP A 151 33.53 24.30 25.63
N SER A 152 33.22 25.58 25.88
CA SER A 152 31.81 26.06 25.94
C SER A 152 31.10 25.88 24.58
N LEU A 153 31.76 26.23 23.46
CA LEU A 153 31.18 26.06 22.13
C LEU A 153 30.97 24.60 21.78
N LYS A 154 31.91 23.70 22.13
CA LYS A 154 31.74 22.26 21.97
C LYS A 154 30.57 21.73 22.79
N THR A 155 30.41 22.16 24.04
CA THR A 155 29.27 21.80 24.87
C THR A 155 27.94 22.26 24.27
N GLN A 156 27.91 23.45 23.66
CA GLN A 156 26.73 23.94 22.96
C GLN A 156 26.43 23.09 21.73
N LEU A 157 27.45 22.69 20.95
CA LEU A 157 27.30 21.81 19.81
C LEU A 157 26.74 20.45 20.23
N ASP A 158 27.31 19.85 21.28
CA ASP A 158 26.84 18.54 21.79
C ASP A 158 25.36 18.60 22.18
N LYS A 159 24.94 19.69 22.84
CA LYS A 159 23.53 19.88 23.17
C LYS A 159 22.63 19.97 21.94
N ILE A 160 23.03 20.71 20.92
CA ILE A 160 22.28 20.80 19.64
C ILE A 160 22.20 19.42 18.96
N LEU A 161 23.28 18.64 19.01
CA LEU A 161 23.31 17.31 18.45
C LEU A 161 22.40 16.35 19.19
N ASP A 162 22.42 16.36 20.53
CA ASP A 162 21.55 15.54 21.36
C ASP A 162 20.07 15.83 21.11
N GLU A 163 19.70 17.12 21.03
CA GLU A 163 18.34 17.53 20.70
C GLU A 163 17.92 17.02 19.30
N ASN A 164 18.83 17.08 18.32
CA ASN A 164 18.58 16.56 16.97
C ASN A 164 18.42 15.04 16.95
N ILE A 165 19.29 14.32 17.67
CA ILE A 165 19.23 12.86 17.79
C ILE A 165 17.89 12.43 18.40
N GLN A 166 17.46 13.11 19.48
CA GLN A 166 16.18 12.84 20.13
C GLN A 166 15.00 13.13 19.19
N GLN A 167 15.02 14.25 18.48
CA GLN A 167 13.99 14.61 17.52
C GLN A 167 13.89 13.59 16.37
N LYS A 168 15.04 13.16 15.80
CA LYS A 168 15.07 12.15 14.74
C LYS A 168 14.61 10.79 15.26
N ALA A 169 14.99 10.39 16.44
CA ALA A 169 14.53 9.15 17.07
C ALA A 169 13.01 9.14 17.26
N PHE A 170 12.43 10.26 17.69
CA PHE A 170 10.99 10.42 17.78
C PHE A 170 10.29 10.33 16.41
N GLN A 171 10.84 11.00 15.39
CA GLN A 171 10.31 10.92 14.02
C GLN A 171 10.37 9.50 13.46
N LEU A 172 11.48 8.78 13.67
CA LEU A 172 11.61 7.37 13.28
C LEU A 172 10.56 6.49 13.96
N SER A 173 10.30 6.69 15.24
CA SER A 173 9.25 5.97 15.97
C SER A 173 7.88 6.23 15.34
N ASN A 174 7.56 7.47 15.01
CA ASN A 174 6.28 7.84 14.40
C ASN A 174 6.13 7.24 13.00
N ILE A 175 7.18 7.27 12.17
CA ILE A 175 7.16 6.66 10.83
C ILE A 175 6.97 5.14 10.95
N ASN A 176 7.67 4.50 11.89
CA ASN A 176 7.53 3.05 12.10
C ASN A 176 6.11 2.68 12.53
N ASN A 177 5.51 3.44 13.44
CA ASN A 177 4.11 3.25 13.84
C ASN A 177 3.15 3.43 12.67
N PHE A 178 3.39 4.44 11.82
CA PHE A 178 2.60 4.65 10.61
C PHE A 178 2.72 3.47 9.63
N ILE A 179 3.93 2.92 9.43
CA ILE A 179 4.16 1.74 8.60
C ILE A 179 3.35 0.56 9.13
N ASN A 180 3.45 0.27 10.43
CA ASN A 180 2.74 -0.86 11.05
C ASN A 180 1.22 -0.73 10.88
N LEU A 181 0.65 0.43 11.18
CA LEU A 181 -0.79 0.69 11.00
C LEU A 181 -1.23 0.56 9.54
N SER A 182 -0.40 1.04 8.61
CA SER A 182 -0.71 0.91 7.17
C SER A 182 -0.59 -0.52 6.67
N GLU A 183 0.32 -1.33 7.22
CA GLU A 183 0.43 -2.77 6.92
C GLU A 183 -0.78 -3.55 7.46
N GLU A 184 -1.28 -3.22 8.65
CA GLU A 184 -2.51 -3.78 9.19
C GLU A 184 -3.74 -3.40 8.33
N GLU A 185 -3.83 -2.14 7.89
CA GLU A 185 -4.88 -1.67 6.98
C GLU A 185 -4.81 -2.42 5.64
N LEU A 186 -3.62 -2.57 5.07
CA LEU A 186 -3.38 -3.33 3.83
C LEU A 186 -3.85 -4.78 3.95
N GLN A 187 -3.50 -5.44 5.04
CA GLN A 187 -3.92 -6.81 5.31
C GLN A 187 -5.45 -6.91 5.36
N LYS A 188 -6.10 -6.00 6.08
CA LYS A 188 -7.56 -5.97 6.20
C LYS A 188 -8.24 -5.81 4.85
N VAL A 189 -7.80 -4.85 4.03
CA VAL A 189 -8.39 -4.63 2.70
C VAL A 189 -8.14 -5.82 1.77
N THR A 190 -6.97 -6.45 1.87
CA THR A 190 -6.63 -7.66 1.11
C THR A 190 -7.53 -8.84 1.50
N ASP A 191 -7.79 -9.04 2.80
CA ASP A 191 -8.70 -10.08 3.28
C ASP A 191 -10.15 -9.82 2.85
N GLU A 192 -10.59 -8.56 2.86
CA GLU A 192 -11.91 -8.17 2.34
C GLU A 192 -12.05 -8.47 0.84
N LEU A 193 -11.02 -8.20 0.05
CA LEU A 193 -10.99 -8.54 -1.38
C LEU A 193 -11.06 -10.06 -1.60
N ARG A 194 -10.29 -10.83 -0.83
CA ARG A 194 -10.30 -12.31 -0.89
C ARG A 194 -11.68 -12.88 -0.57
N ILE A 195 -12.33 -12.39 0.50
CA ILE A 195 -13.69 -12.81 0.86
C ILE A 195 -14.69 -12.50 -0.26
N LEU A 196 -14.54 -11.34 -0.91
CA LEU A 196 -15.38 -10.96 -2.05
C LEU A 196 -15.18 -11.91 -3.24
N GLU A 197 -13.95 -12.30 -3.53
CA GLU A 197 -13.61 -13.26 -4.59
C GLU A 197 -14.13 -14.67 -4.31
N GLU A 198 -14.04 -15.13 -3.07
CA GLU A 198 -14.60 -16.42 -2.65
C GLU A 198 -16.13 -16.45 -2.83
N LYS A 199 -16.83 -15.38 -2.44
CA LYS A 199 -18.28 -15.25 -2.63
C LYS A 199 -18.66 -15.22 -4.12
N GLU A 200 -17.89 -14.52 -4.95
CA GLU A 200 -18.11 -14.48 -6.40
C GLU A 200 -17.87 -15.86 -7.05
N SER A 201 -16.83 -16.59 -6.63
CA SER A 201 -16.56 -17.95 -7.07
C SER A 201 -17.69 -18.91 -6.70
N GLY A 202 -18.27 -18.76 -5.51
CA GLY A 202 -19.47 -19.48 -5.09
C GLY A 202 -20.65 -19.22 -6.02
N MET A 203 -20.86 -17.97 -6.44
CA MET A 203 -21.92 -17.59 -7.39
C MET A 203 -21.76 -18.26 -8.75
N LEU A 204 -20.53 -18.40 -9.26
CA LEU A 204 -20.25 -19.06 -10.54
C LEU A 204 -20.57 -20.56 -10.52
N LYS A 205 -20.48 -21.23 -9.38
CA LYS A 205 -20.90 -22.63 -9.23
C LYS A 205 -22.41 -22.79 -9.41
N PHE A 206 -23.21 -21.88 -8.80
CA PHE A 206 -24.67 -21.90 -8.97
C PHE A 206 -25.15 -21.58 -10.40
N SER A 207 -24.33 -20.92 -11.21
CA SER A 207 -24.69 -20.61 -12.61
C SER A 207 -24.39 -21.73 -13.60
N ARG A 208 -23.68 -22.79 -13.16
CA ARG A 208 -23.28 -23.94 -14.00
C ARG A 208 -24.12 -25.20 -13.74
N GLU A 209 -24.87 -25.24 -12.65
CA GLU A 209 -25.89 -26.26 -12.36
C GLU A 209 -27.25 -25.87 -12.96
#